data_aa952f28f742be6e7760f95d0746f1f6
#
_entry.id   aa952f28f742be6e7760f95d0746f1f6
#
_cell.length_a   1.000
_cell.length_b   1.000
_cell.length_c   1.000
_cell.angle_alpha   90.00
_cell.angle_beta   90.00
_cell.angle_gamma   90.00
#
_symmetry.space_group_name_H-M   'P 1'
#
loop_
_entity.id
_entity.type
_entity.pdbx_description
1 polymer ?
#
loop_
_entity_poly.entity_id
_entity_poly.type
_entity_poly.pdbx_seq_one_letter_code
_entity_poly.pdbx_strand_id
1 'polypeptide(L)'
;MVGRLDPGTGDIKVKPTPTQNAVPYGIIVTEDGVPFFCEFGTNKLASIDPQSMAIREHPLPEGARPRRLALASDGTIYYSDYERGYLGHFDPKSGKQEEWPSPGGSGSEPYGITAARDGMIWYSESGVNPNTLVRFDPKTKSFAETTIPSGGGVVRNMVATKDGKLYLACSGVNKVAVVTP
;
A
#
# COMPACT_ATOMS: atom_id res chain seq x y z
N MET A 1 16.12 6.62 -4.52
CA MET A 1 17.13 5.90 -3.70
C MET A 1 16.46 5.27 -2.50
N VAL A 2 16.99 4.16 -2.00
CA VAL A 2 16.59 3.52 -0.75
C VAL A 2 17.77 3.47 0.20
N GLY A 3 17.52 3.53 1.52
CA GLY A 3 18.56 3.55 2.55
C GLY A 3 18.30 2.52 3.65
N ARG A 4 19.38 2.01 4.24
CA ARG A 4 19.36 1.18 5.44
C ARG A 4 20.19 1.87 6.52
N LEU A 5 19.59 2.09 7.68
CA LEU A 5 20.26 2.56 8.89
C LEU A 5 20.59 1.35 9.77
N ASP A 6 21.80 1.28 10.26
CA ASP A 6 22.18 0.39 11.37
C ASP A 6 21.98 1.15 12.69
N PRO A 7 21.03 0.75 13.55
CA PRO A 7 20.76 1.47 14.79
C PRO A 7 21.86 1.29 15.85
N GLY A 8 22.70 0.27 15.72
CA GLY A 8 23.81 0.02 16.67
C GLY A 8 25.02 0.91 16.42
N THR A 9 25.33 1.20 15.15
CA THR A 9 26.49 2.01 14.76
C THR A 9 26.12 3.41 14.27
N GLY A 10 24.86 3.63 13.85
CA GLY A 10 24.41 4.84 13.18
C GLY A 10 24.79 4.91 11.68
N ASP A 11 25.40 3.86 11.14
CA ASP A 11 25.81 3.84 9.74
C ASP A 11 24.62 3.81 8.79
N ILE A 12 24.70 4.60 7.73
CA ILE A 12 23.69 4.64 6.67
C ILE A 12 24.30 4.17 5.36
N LYS A 13 23.67 3.14 4.77
CA LYS A 13 23.97 2.69 3.41
C LYS A 13 22.84 3.10 2.49
N VAL A 14 23.17 3.72 1.35
CA VAL A 14 22.20 4.20 0.36
C VAL A 14 22.46 3.52 -0.97
N LYS A 15 21.37 3.16 -1.67
CA LYS A 15 21.44 2.54 -2.99
C LYS A 15 20.43 3.18 -3.95
N PRO A 16 20.83 3.53 -5.19
CA PRO A 16 19.89 3.96 -6.21
C PRO A 16 18.99 2.79 -6.64
N THR A 17 17.77 3.10 -7.04
CA THR A 17 16.89 2.15 -7.74
C THR A 17 17.45 1.84 -9.12
N PRO A 18 17.30 0.60 -9.63
CA PRO A 18 17.77 0.23 -10.97
C PRO A 18 17.13 1.10 -12.06
N THR A 19 15.82 1.33 -11.96
CA THR A 19 15.10 2.22 -12.89
C THR A 19 15.20 3.67 -12.43
N GLN A 20 15.52 4.55 -13.36
CA GLN A 20 15.54 6.00 -13.11
C GLN A 20 14.11 6.53 -12.85
N ASN A 21 14.01 7.59 -12.05
CA ASN A 21 12.74 8.24 -11.71
C ASN A 21 11.72 7.30 -11.04
N ALA A 22 12.17 6.24 -10.39
CA ALA A 22 11.32 5.27 -9.72
C ALA A 22 10.46 5.86 -8.58
N VAL A 23 10.90 6.96 -7.95
CA VAL A 23 10.21 7.62 -6.84
C VAL A 23 9.75 6.62 -5.77
N PRO A 24 10.67 5.96 -5.03
CA PRO A 24 10.28 5.05 -3.95
C PRO A 24 9.35 5.73 -2.96
N TYR A 25 8.23 5.06 -2.58
CA TYR A 25 7.20 5.68 -1.75
C TYR A 25 6.79 4.81 -0.56
N GLY A 26 5.79 3.93 -0.71
CA GLY A 26 5.37 3.02 0.35
C GLY A 26 6.36 1.88 0.54
N ILE A 27 6.66 1.52 1.79
CA ILE A 27 7.53 0.39 2.13
C ILE A 27 6.89 -0.45 3.22
N ILE A 28 7.04 -1.77 3.11
CA ILE A 28 6.71 -2.77 4.13
C ILE A 28 7.87 -3.74 4.28
N VAL A 29 7.86 -4.53 5.35
CA VAL A 29 8.81 -5.63 5.54
C VAL A 29 8.00 -6.90 5.73
N THR A 30 8.30 -7.95 4.98
CA THR A 30 7.68 -9.27 5.09
C THR A 30 8.11 -9.99 6.37
N GLU A 31 7.42 -11.06 6.74
CA GLU A 31 7.73 -11.81 7.98
C GLU A 31 9.14 -12.44 7.96
N ASP A 32 9.65 -12.78 6.78
CA ASP A 32 11.02 -13.26 6.58
C ASP A 32 12.08 -12.14 6.47
N GLY A 33 11.68 -10.90 6.74
CA GLY A 33 12.57 -9.75 6.84
C GLY A 33 12.93 -9.08 5.53
N VAL A 34 12.26 -9.41 4.42
CA VAL A 34 12.51 -8.79 3.11
C VAL A 34 11.70 -7.50 2.97
N PRO A 35 12.35 -6.34 2.78
CA PRO A 35 11.66 -5.10 2.47
C PRO A 35 11.10 -5.10 1.04
N PHE A 36 9.84 -4.68 0.90
CA PHE A 36 9.21 -4.36 -0.38
C PHE A 36 8.79 -2.90 -0.41
N PHE A 37 8.97 -2.23 -1.53
CA PHE A 37 8.55 -0.84 -1.71
C PHE A 37 7.89 -0.60 -3.06
N CYS A 38 7.07 0.45 -3.11
CA CYS A 38 6.47 0.95 -4.34
C CYS A 38 7.47 1.81 -5.09
N GLU A 39 7.53 1.65 -6.40
CA GLU A 39 8.14 2.60 -7.31
C GLU A 39 7.03 3.46 -7.95
N PHE A 40 6.58 4.48 -7.22
CA PHE A 40 5.46 5.32 -7.63
C PHE A 40 5.68 6.07 -8.95
N GLY A 41 6.93 6.37 -9.30
CA GLY A 41 7.30 6.99 -10.59
C GLY A 41 7.27 6.03 -11.77
N THR A 42 7.13 4.72 -11.51
CA THR A 42 7.09 3.66 -12.50
C THR A 42 5.98 2.66 -12.17
N ASN A 43 5.74 1.71 -13.04
CA ASN A 43 4.78 0.63 -12.81
C ASN A 43 5.45 -0.60 -12.16
N LYS A 44 6.08 -0.43 -10.98
CA LYS A 44 6.82 -1.53 -10.35
C LYS A 44 6.63 -1.56 -8.83
N LEU A 45 6.70 -2.76 -8.29
CA LEU A 45 7.15 -3.01 -6.94
C LEU A 45 8.63 -3.39 -6.97
N ALA A 46 9.32 -3.21 -5.85
CA ALA A 46 10.69 -3.69 -5.73
C ALA A 46 10.93 -4.30 -4.36
N SER A 47 11.78 -5.33 -4.32
CA SER A 47 12.27 -5.95 -3.10
C SER A 47 13.75 -5.68 -2.90
N ILE A 48 14.19 -5.68 -1.63
CA ILE A 48 15.57 -5.43 -1.27
C ILE A 48 16.08 -6.63 -0.48
N ASP A 49 17.18 -7.22 -0.92
CA ASP A 49 17.91 -8.17 -0.11
C ASP A 49 18.48 -7.44 1.14
N PRO A 50 18.10 -7.82 2.35
CA PRO A 50 18.46 -7.07 3.55
C PRO A 50 19.95 -7.11 3.89
N GLN A 51 20.72 -8.04 3.33
CA GLN A 51 22.17 -8.19 3.60
C GLN A 51 22.99 -7.44 2.55
N SER A 52 22.79 -7.76 1.29
CA SER A 52 23.55 -7.19 0.16
C SER A 52 23.04 -5.84 -0.32
N MET A 53 21.82 -5.46 0.05
CA MET A 53 21.09 -4.32 -0.51
C MET A 53 20.82 -4.46 -2.02
N ALA A 54 20.85 -5.68 -2.58
CA ALA A 54 20.46 -5.91 -3.96
C ALA A 54 18.96 -5.64 -4.14
N ILE A 55 18.62 -4.86 -5.15
CA ILE A 55 17.23 -4.50 -5.48
C ILE A 55 16.77 -5.35 -6.66
N ARG A 56 15.61 -5.98 -6.50
CA ARG A 56 14.90 -6.69 -7.57
C ARG A 56 13.58 -5.99 -7.85
N GLU A 57 13.38 -5.58 -9.10
CA GLU A 57 12.14 -4.96 -9.56
C GLU A 57 11.16 -6.02 -10.06
N HIS A 58 9.87 -5.79 -9.77
CA HIS A 58 8.75 -6.63 -10.15
C HIS A 58 7.77 -5.78 -10.97
N PRO A 59 7.76 -5.92 -12.31
CA PRO A 59 6.87 -5.15 -13.16
C PRO A 59 5.39 -5.41 -12.84
N LEU A 60 4.60 -4.35 -12.82
CA LEU A 60 3.15 -4.36 -12.74
C LEU A 60 2.57 -4.03 -14.12
N PRO A 61 1.26 -4.16 -14.33
CA PRO A 61 0.62 -3.76 -15.58
C PRO A 61 0.95 -2.32 -15.98
N GLU A 62 0.93 -2.07 -17.28
CA GLU A 62 1.23 -0.74 -17.81
C GLU A 62 0.31 0.34 -17.24
N GLY A 63 0.87 1.51 -16.97
CA GLY A 63 0.18 2.63 -16.37
C GLY A 63 -0.02 2.54 -14.84
N ALA A 64 0.26 1.39 -14.21
CA ALA A 64 0.16 1.29 -12.76
C ALA A 64 1.09 2.29 -12.05
N ARG A 65 0.58 2.84 -10.93
CA ARG A 65 1.36 3.72 -10.04
C ARG A 65 1.11 3.29 -8.59
N PRO A 66 1.83 2.24 -8.15
CA PRO A 66 1.64 1.71 -6.81
C PRO A 66 2.11 2.74 -5.77
N ARG A 67 1.27 3.03 -4.78
CA ARG A 67 1.56 4.10 -3.83
C ARG A 67 1.82 3.62 -2.42
N ARG A 68 0.97 2.74 -1.89
CA ARG A 68 1.13 2.13 -0.56
C ARG A 68 0.97 0.62 -0.64
N LEU A 69 1.50 -0.06 0.35
CA LEU A 69 1.49 -1.51 0.47
C LEU A 69 0.86 -1.94 1.79
N ALA A 70 0.22 -3.11 1.76
CA ALA A 70 -0.21 -3.84 2.95
C ALA A 70 0.23 -5.29 2.83
N LEU A 71 0.80 -5.84 3.91
CA LEU A 71 1.16 -7.24 4.01
C LEU A 71 -0.02 -8.02 4.59
N ALA A 72 -0.55 -8.96 3.85
CA ALA A 72 -1.58 -9.87 4.33
C ALA A 72 -0.97 -11.00 5.17
N SER A 73 -1.81 -11.66 5.99
CA SER A 73 -1.36 -12.72 6.90
C SER A 73 -0.86 -13.99 6.21
N ASP A 74 -1.16 -14.16 4.93
CA ASP A 74 -0.67 -15.27 4.09
C ASP A 74 0.70 -14.95 3.43
N GLY A 75 1.24 -13.75 3.68
CA GLY A 75 2.50 -13.27 3.14
C GLY A 75 2.38 -12.62 1.77
N THR A 76 1.17 -12.48 1.23
CA THR A 76 0.95 -11.75 -0.02
C THR A 76 0.86 -10.24 0.22
N ILE A 77 1.08 -9.46 -0.81
CA ILE A 77 1.15 -8.00 -0.75
C ILE A 77 -0.02 -7.41 -1.54
N TYR A 78 -0.76 -6.52 -0.90
CA TYR A 78 -1.74 -5.68 -1.59
C TYR A 78 -1.16 -4.28 -1.79
N TYR A 79 -1.50 -3.65 -2.91
CA TYR A 79 -1.06 -2.29 -3.21
C TYR A 79 -2.21 -1.42 -3.74
N SER A 80 -2.18 -0.16 -3.36
CA SER A 80 -3.06 0.85 -3.91
C SER A 80 -2.47 1.39 -5.22
N ASP A 81 -3.16 1.17 -6.34
CA ASP A 81 -2.81 1.78 -7.62
C ASP A 81 -3.52 3.12 -7.76
N TYR A 82 -2.78 4.15 -7.44
CA TYR A 82 -3.30 5.51 -7.35
C TYR A 82 -3.79 6.07 -8.69
N GLU A 83 -3.06 5.81 -9.76
CA GLU A 83 -3.33 6.41 -11.08
C GLU A 83 -4.49 5.76 -11.80
N ARG A 84 -4.59 4.43 -11.76
CA ARG A 84 -5.60 3.70 -12.50
C ARG A 84 -6.88 3.44 -11.70
N GLY A 85 -6.87 3.68 -10.38
CA GLY A 85 -8.01 3.39 -9.52
C GLY A 85 -8.20 1.89 -9.30
N TYR A 86 -7.14 1.15 -8.96
CA TYR A 86 -7.18 -0.29 -8.72
C TYR A 86 -6.68 -0.67 -7.33
N LEU A 87 -7.21 -1.76 -6.80
CA LEU A 87 -6.57 -2.55 -5.76
C LEU A 87 -5.77 -3.66 -6.45
N GLY A 88 -4.45 -3.69 -6.22
CA GLY A 88 -3.60 -4.74 -6.77
C GLY A 88 -3.14 -5.72 -5.70
N HIS A 89 -2.81 -6.94 -6.13
CA HIS A 89 -2.31 -8.04 -5.33
C HIS A 89 -1.06 -8.62 -5.99
N PHE A 90 -0.06 -8.93 -5.18
CA PHE A 90 1.19 -9.54 -5.61
C PHE A 90 1.60 -10.64 -4.64
N ASP A 91 1.85 -11.83 -5.16
CA ASP A 91 2.43 -12.93 -4.38
C ASP A 91 3.96 -12.96 -4.57
N PRO A 92 4.75 -12.63 -3.54
CA PRO A 92 6.21 -12.61 -3.65
C PRO A 92 6.85 -13.95 -3.97
N LYS A 93 6.19 -15.06 -3.64
CA LYS A 93 6.72 -16.43 -3.82
C LYS A 93 6.57 -16.90 -5.25
N SER A 94 5.39 -16.69 -5.83
CA SER A 94 5.09 -17.14 -7.20
C SER A 94 5.28 -16.06 -8.27
N GLY A 95 5.31 -14.79 -7.89
CA GLY A 95 5.28 -13.65 -8.79
C GLY A 95 3.91 -13.38 -9.42
N LYS A 96 2.86 -14.10 -9.00
CA LYS A 96 1.51 -13.89 -9.52
C LYS A 96 0.94 -12.55 -9.10
N GLN A 97 0.17 -11.97 -10.01
CA GLN A 97 -0.51 -10.69 -9.84
C GLN A 97 -1.99 -10.82 -10.16
N GLU A 98 -2.81 -10.12 -9.41
CA GLU A 98 -4.23 -9.92 -9.68
C GLU A 98 -4.58 -8.46 -9.39
N GLU A 99 -5.57 -7.94 -10.09
CA GLU A 99 -6.02 -6.55 -9.90
C GLU A 99 -7.54 -6.47 -10.01
N TRP A 100 -8.12 -5.57 -9.24
CA TRP A 100 -9.56 -5.29 -9.27
C TRP A 100 -9.79 -3.78 -9.36
N PRO A 101 -10.69 -3.32 -10.23
CA PRO A 101 -11.07 -1.91 -10.26
C PRO A 101 -11.70 -1.51 -8.92
N SER A 102 -11.29 -0.36 -8.40
CA SER A 102 -11.83 0.21 -7.18
C SER A 102 -13.27 0.68 -7.39
N PRO A 103 -14.17 0.58 -6.41
CA PRO A 103 -15.57 0.99 -6.55
C PRO A 103 -15.77 2.41 -7.04
N GLY A 104 -14.94 3.35 -6.61
CA GLY A 104 -14.97 4.75 -7.08
C GLY A 104 -14.45 4.97 -8.49
N GLY A 105 -14.03 3.90 -9.20
CA GLY A 105 -13.59 3.96 -10.60
C GLY A 105 -12.17 4.51 -10.79
N SER A 106 -11.82 4.84 -12.03
CA SER A 106 -10.46 5.23 -12.44
C SER A 106 -9.95 6.53 -11.79
N GLY A 107 -10.85 7.39 -11.33
CA GLY A 107 -10.50 8.63 -10.62
C GLY A 107 -10.51 8.50 -9.10
N SER A 108 -10.65 7.28 -8.56
CA SER A 108 -10.79 7.07 -7.11
C SER A 108 -9.51 7.30 -6.31
N GLU A 109 -8.34 7.27 -6.94
CA GLU A 109 -7.06 7.51 -6.30
C GLU A 109 -6.87 6.69 -5.00
N PRO A 110 -6.85 5.33 -5.07
CA PRO A 110 -6.59 4.49 -3.90
C PRO A 110 -5.27 4.87 -3.22
N TYR A 111 -5.28 5.04 -1.86
CA TYR A 111 -4.09 5.55 -1.20
C TYR A 111 -3.72 4.80 0.07
N GLY A 112 -4.15 5.28 1.25
CA GLY A 112 -3.86 4.61 2.51
C GLY A 112 -4.43 3.20 2.49
N ILE A 113 -3.63 2.20 2.81
CA ILE A 113 -4.02 0.78 2.77
C ILE A 113 -3.48 0.04 3.99
N THR A 114 -4.23 -0.92 4.50
CA THR A 114 -3.81 -1.82 5.58
C THR A 114 -4.51 -3.17 5.46
N ALA A 115 -3.86 -4.22 5.94
CA ALA A 115 -4.48 -5.52 6.15
C ALA A 115 -4.94 -5.63 7.62
N ALA A 116 -6.18 -6.03 7.82
CA ALA A 116 -6.75 -6.24 9.14
C ALA A 116 -6.61 -7.71 9.58
N ARG A 117 -6.75 -7.96 10.89
CA ARG A 117 -6.58 -9.31 11.46
C ARG A 117 -7.61 -10.34 11.02
N ASP A 118 -8.79 -9.87 10.62
CA ASP A 118 -9.86 -10.70 10.05
C ASP A 118 -9.58 -11.14 8.60
N GLY A 119 -8.44 -10.72 8.04
CA GLY A 119 -8.00 -11.00 6.69
C GLY A 119 -8.54 -10.02 5.65
N MET A 120 -9.32 -9.02 6.07
CA MET A 120 -9.83 -8.00 5.15
C MET A 120 -8.74 -6.98 4.81
N ILE A 121 -8.77 -6.49 3.58
CA ILE A 121 -7.94 -5.39 3.13
C ILE A 121 -8.77 -4.10 3.15
N TRP A 122 -8.23 -3.08 3.79
CA TRP A 122 -8.88 -1.79 3.90
C TRP A 122 -8.03 -0.72 3.23
N TYR A 123 -8.67 0.14 2.44
CA TYR A 123 -7.97 1.26 1.81
C TYR A 123 -8.91 2.47 1.64
N SER A 124 -8.33 3.63 1.43
CA SER A 124 -9.07 4.85 1.15
C SER A 124 -9.09 5.15 -0.34
N GLU A 125 -10.19 5.67 -0.82
CA GLU A 125 -10.29 6.35 -2.11
C GLU A 125 -10.22 7.86 -1.85
N SER A 126 -9.12 8.46 -2.27
CA SER A 126 -8.82 9.86 -1.97
C SER A 126 -9.19 10.82 -3.09
N GLY A 127 -9.50 10.30 -4.28
CA GLY A 127 -9.95 11.07 -5.45
C GLY A 127 -11.45 11.35 -5.47
N VAL A 128 -12.25 10.65 -4.66
CA VAL A 128 -13.69 10.88 -4.54
C VAL A 128 -14.00 11.88 -3.43
N ASN A 129 -15.10 12.58 -3.53
CA ASN A 129 -15.50 13.60 -2.54
C ASN A 129 -16.97 13.41 -2.11
N PRO A 130 -17.22 13.13 -0.81
CA PRO A 130 -16.25 12.88 0.26
C PRO A 130 -15.43 11.60 0.01
N ASN A 131 -14.24 11.52 0.62
CA ASN A 131 -13.43 10.30 0.50
C ASN A 131 -14.17 9.09 1.07
N THR A 132 -13.94 7.93 0.48
CA THR A 132 -14.49 6.66 0.94
C THR A 132 -13.43 5.80 1.61
N LEU A 133 -13.86 4.97 2.53
CA LEU A 133 -13.13 3.84 3.08
C LEU A 133 -13.70 2.58 2.44
N VAL A 134 -12.84 1.82 1.80
CA VAL A 134 -13.19 0.58 1.11
C VAL A 134 -12.67 -0.61 1.89
N ARG A 135 -13.52 -1.63 2.03
CA ARG A 135 -13.19 -2.95 2.56
C ARG A 135 -13.25 -3.96 1.43
N PHE A 136 -12.19 -4.71 1.25
CA PHE A 136 -12.10 -5.81 0.27
C PHE A 136 -11.98 -7.14 1.00
N ASP A 137 -12.80 -8.11 0.60
CA ASP A 137 -12.71 -9.50 1.06
C ASP A 137 -11.90 -10.32 0.03
N PRO A 138 -10.68 -10.78 0.36
CA PRO A 138 -9.86 -11.56 -0.55
C PRO A 138 -10.45 -12.91 -0.97
N LYS A 139 -11.34 -13.47 -0.15
CA LYS A 139 -11.94 -14.79 -0.40
C LYS A 139 -13.05 -14.70 -1.44
N THR A 140 -13.92 -13.71 -1.30
CA THR A 140 -15.08 -13.52 -2.19
C THR A 140 -14.78 -12.54 -3.32
N LYS A 141 -13.67 -11.79 -3.22
CA LYS A 141 -13.27 -10.70 -4.13
C LYS A 141 -14.32 -9.60 -4.21
N SER A 142 -15.07 -9.41 -3.13
CA SER A 142 -16.12 -8.39 -3.04
C SER A 142 -15.66 -7.15 -2.30
N PHE A 143 -16.23 -6.01 -2.68
CA PHE A 143 -16.00 -4.73 -2.07
C PHE A 143 -17.22 -4.28 -1.26
N ALA A 144 -16.96 -3.57 -0.18
CA ALA A 144 -17.92 -2.74 0.54
C ALA A 144 -17.29 -1.37 0.78
N GLU A 145 -18.05 -0.32 0.59
CA GLU A 145 -17.56 1.04 0.77
C GLU A 145 -18.40 1.84 1.75
N THR A 146 -17.76 2.77 2.41
CA THR A 146 -18.42 3.69 3.33
C THR A 146 -17.79 5.08 3.23
N THR A 147 -18.63 6.09 3.25
CA THR A 147 -18.19 7.49 3.26
C THR A 147 -17.48 7.82 4.57
N ILE A 148 -16.34 8.50 4.51
CA ILE A 148 -15.67 9.03 5.69
C ILE A 148 -16.39 10.28 6.15
N PRO A 149 -17.04 10.32 7.34
CA PRO A 149 -17.94 11.43 7.73
C PRO A 149 -17.26 12.80 7.79
N SER A 150 -15.95 12.86 8.04
CA SER A 150 -15.19 14.10 8.03
C SER A 150 -14.79 14.58 6.62
N GLY A 151 -15.16 13.83 5.57
CA GLY A 151 -14.71 14.05 4.21
C GLY A 151 -13.34 13.46 3.91
N GLY A 152 -12.57 13.00 4.92
CA GLY A 152 -11.24 12.42 4.78
C GLY A 152 -10.16 13.39 4.32
N GLY A 153 -10.41 14.13 3.25
CA GLY A 153 -9.52 15.15 2.68
C GLY A 153 -8.15 14.65 2.23
N VAL A 154 -8.02 13.43 1.79
CA VAL A 154 -6.84 12.62 1.51
C VAL A 154 -6.37 11.83 2.75
N VAL A 155 -6.75 10.57 2.80
CA VAL A 155 -6.28 9.63 3.83
C VAL A 155 -4.94 9.04 3.38
N ARG A 156 -3.83 9.63 3.83
CA ARG A 156 -2.48 9.26 3.37
C ARG A 156 -1.93 7.99 3.99
N ASN A 157 -2.44 7.63 5.15
CA ASN A 157 -2.02 6.42 5.86
C ASN A 157 -3.15 5.89 6.73
N MET A 158 -3.14 4.60 6.96
CA MET A 158 -4.01 3.94 7.92
C MET A 158 -3.32 2.74 8.54
N VAL A 159 -3.78 2.35 9.71
CA VAL A 159 -3.24 1.20 10.43
C VAL A 159 -4.37 0.42 11.07
N ALA A 160 -4.33 -0.91 10.95
CA ALA A 160 -5.16 -1.83 11.71
C ALA A 160 -4.43 -2.20 13.02
N THR A 161 -5.13 -2.08 14.14
CA THR A 161 -4.57 -2.36 15.45
C THR A 161 -4.96 -3.75 15.96
N LYS A 162 -4.29 -4.18 17.02
CA LYS A 162 -4.49 -5.53 17.60
C LYS A 162 -5.90 -5.75 18.18
N ASP A 163 -6.58 -4.68 18.57
CA ASP A 163 -7.98 -4.71 19.08
C ASP A 163 -9.03 -4.62 17.95
N GLY A 164 -8.59 -4.72 16.68
CA GLY A 164 -9.48 -4.78 15.52
C GLY A 164 -9.92 -3.42 14.98
N LYS A 165 -9.46 -2.31 15.56
CA LYS A 165 -9.80 -0.97 15.08
C LYS A 165 -8.89 -0.53 13.94
N LEU A 166 -9.40 0.38 13.11
CA LEU A 166 -8.62 1.09 12.11
C LEU A 166 -8.46 2.55 12.51
N TYR A 167 -7.26 3.08 12.33
CA TYR A 167 -6.96 4.50 12.50
C TYR A 167 -6.56 5.10 11.17
N LEU A 168 -7.21 6.20 10.78
CA LEU A 168 -7.04 6.86 9.49
C LEU A 168 -6.45 8.25 9.70
N ALA A 169 -5.38 8.56 8.97
CA ALA A 169 -4.79 9.90 8.95
C ALA A 169 -5.48 10.77 7.89
N CYS A 170 -6.54 11.47 8.29
CA CYS A 170 -7.34 12.35 7.44
C CYS A 170 -6.64 13.71 7.28
N SER A 171 -5.58 13.75 6.47
CA SER A 171 -4.60 14.85 6.46
C SER A 171 -5.15 16.17 5.92
N GLY A 172 -6.07 16.15 4.95
CA GLY A 172 -6.64 17.38 4.39
C GLY A 172 -7.65 18.10 5.29
N VAL A 173 -8.08 17.45 6.38
CA VAL A 173 -9.04 17.98 7.34
C VAL A 173 -8.51 18.03 8.76
N ASN A 174 -7.20 17.80 8.95
CA ASN A 174 -6.52 17.82 10.27
C ASN A 174 -7.21 16.94 11.34
N LYS A 175 -7.61 15.72 10.94
CA LYS A 175 -8.32 14.77 11.82
C LYS A 175 -7.68 13.41 11.81
N VAL A 176 -7.88 12.68 12.90
CA VAL A 176 -7.71 11.23 12.95
C VAL A 176 -9.11 10.62 13.07
N ALA A 177 -9.41 9.65 12.20
CA ALA A 177 -10.65 8.89 12.32
C ALA A 177 -10.35 7.51 12.92
N VAL A 178 -11.30 7.00 13.71
CA VAL A 178 -11.28 5.64 14.24
C VAL A 178 -12.48 4.90 13.67
N VAL A 179 -12.22 3.70 13.15
CA VAL A 179 -13.26 2.81 12.62
C VAL A 179 -13.27 1.54 13.47
N THR A 180 -14.46 1.11 13.85
CA THR A 180 -14.71 -0.19 14.46
C THR A 180 -15.48 -1.02 13.43
N PRO A 181 -14.80 -1.97 12.72
CA PRO A 181 -15.40 -2.80 11.70
C PRO A 181 -16.52 -3.68 12.21
#